data_3cf470db8c16927e396eb47688311562
#
_entry.id   3cf470db8c16927e396eb47688311562
#
_cell.length_a   1.000
_cell.length_b   1.000
_cell.length_c   1.000
_cell.angle_alpha   90.00
_cell.angle_beta   90.00
_cell.angle_gamma   90.00
#
_symmetry.space_group_name_H-M   'P 1'
#
loop_
_entity.id
_entity.type
_entity.pdbx_description
1 polymer ?
#
loop_
_entity_poly.entity_id
_entity_poly.type
_entity_poly.pdbx_seq_one_letter_code
_entity_poly.pdbx_strand_id
1 'polypeptide(L)'
;MIINQYSLDNDIKFLAKSEIRLKILSELQKKPKSVKELVKITNITYSSISSNLSKLEEHNHITKSKNKYCINPLSEICFKNLMEFKRSIDLINDYNDFWDKHDIDQLSINSIQNITDLKDSTLIETTPLDIYKTHNTIKGHILETQNLKAIFPYLHPEYPQLIENILKREGSVEIVVPKSMSKEIIHGIDGQTRKNASKEGNFRIYAVKNDLKLYLTICDDAMSLGLFKNDNSFDQNRLLISANEKSQKWAQNLFETIKQNM
;
A
#
# COMPACT_ATOMS: atom_id res chain seq x y z
N MET A 1 -31.17 -6.26 26.06
CA MET A 1 -31.12 -5.20 25.04
C MET A 1 -30.34 -5.75 23.88
N ILE A 2 -30.99 -6.23 22.81
CA ILE A 2 -30.30 -6.73 21.61
C ILE A 2 -29.78 -5.47 20.89
N ILE A 3 -28.49 -5.19 21.06
CA ILE A 3 -27.82 -4.17 20.24
C ILE A 3 -27.94 -4.64 18.81
N ASN A 4 -28.60 -3.87 17.96
CA ASN A 4 -28.72 -4.15 16.54
C ASN A 4 -27.33 -4.04 15.92
N GLN A 5 -26.63 -5.16 15.90
CA GLN A 5 -25.18 -5.29 15.59
C GLN A 5 -24.83 -4.80 14.19
N TYR A 6 -25.84 -4.54 13.32
CA TYR A 6 -25.71 -4.09 11.95
C TYR A 6 -26.15 -2.65 11.69
N SER A 7 -26.55 -1.89 12.72
CA SER A 7 -26.86 -0.47 12.55
C SER A 7 -25.64 0.38 12.87
N LEU A 8 -25.22 1.23 11.92
CA LEU A 8 -24.21 2.24 12.19
C LEU A 8 -24.72 3.18 13.28
N ASP A 9 -23.85 3.49 14.23
CA ASP A 9 -24.07 4.47 15.28
C ASP A 9 -24.44 5.86 14.72
N ASN A 10 -25.28 6.59 15.43
CA ASN A 10 -25.73 7.91 14.99
C ASN A 10 -24.58 8.91 14.88
N ASP A 11 -23.54 8.77 15.70
CA ASP A 11 -22.36 9.65 15.66
C ASP A 11 -21.53 9.38 14.42
N ILE A 12 -21.36 8.11 14.01
CA ILE A 12 -20.70 7.76 12.73
C ILE A 12 -21.48 8.36 11.55
N LYS A 13 -22.81 8.18 11.53
CA LYS A 13 -23.68 8.77 10.49
C LYS A 13 -23.60 10.30 10.50
N PHE A 14 -23.60 10.90 11.70
CA PHE A 14 -23.51 12.34 11.86
C PHE A 14 -22.19 12.87 11.28
N LEU A 15 -21.05 12.28 11.58
CA LEU A 15 -19.76 12.70 11.06
C LEU A 15 -19.64 12.44 9.55
N ALA A 16 -19.97 11.24 9.10
CA ALA A 16 -19.78 10.81 7.70
C ALA A 16 -20.64 11.58 6.68
N LYS A 17 -21.81 12.08 7.08
CA LYS A 17 -22.75 12.78 6.18
C LYS A 17 -22.35 14.22 5.83
N SER A 18 -21.31 14.79 6.39
CA SER A 18 -20.98 16.20 6.17
C SER A 18 -19.50 16.44 5.93
N GLU A 19 -19.16 16.70 4.68
CA GLU A 19 -17.80 17.13 4.30
C GLU A 19 -17.32 18.36 5.07
N ILE A 20 -18.24 19.28 5.41
CA ILE A 20 -17.91 20.48 6.17
C ILE A 20 -17.44 20.09 7.58
N ARG A 21 -18.13 19.16 8.27
CA ARG A 21 -17.72 18.68 9.58
C ARG A 21 -16.37 17.97 9.51
N LEU A 22 -16.16 17.12 8.51
CA LEU A 22 -14.87 16.44 8.30
C LEU A 22 -13.74 17.46 8.05
N LYS A 23 -13.96 18.50 7.25
CA LYS A 23 -12.99 19.58 7.03
C LYS A 23 -12.69 20.36 8.32
N ILE A 24 -13.71 20.69 9.10
CA ILE A 24 -13.53 21.37 10.40
C ILE A 24 -12.69 20.50 11.35
N LEU A 25 -13.04 19.23 11.53
CA LEU A 25 -12.31 18.32 12.42
C LEU A 25 -10.87 18.10 11.96
N SER A 26 -10.63 17.96 10.66
CA SER A 26 -9.29 17.87 10.08
C SER A 26 -8.42 19.08 10.42
N GLU A 27 -9.01 20.28 10.41
CA GLU A 27 -8.29 21.49 10.77
C GLU A 27 -8.09 21.66 12.28
N LEU A 28 -9.06 21.25 13.09
CA LEU A 28 -8.96 21.28 14.55
C LEU A 28 -7.98 20.25 15.09
N GLN A 29 -7.80 19.11 14.42
CA GLN A 29 -6.81 18.10 14.79
C GLN A 29 -5.37 18.65 14.75
N LYS A 30 -5.08 19.60 13.85
CA LYS A 30 -3.75 20.22 13.73
C LYS A 30 -3.45 21.16 14.90
N LYS A 31 -4.43 21.98 15.31
CA LYS A 31 -4.38 22.89 16.44
C LYS A 31 -5.75 23.56 16.68
N PRO A 32 -6.01 24.09 17.90
CA PRO A 32 -7.21 24.86 18.17
C PRO A 32 -7.37 26.09 17.27
N LYS A 33 -8.57 26.32 16.75
CA LYS A 33 -8.88 27.42 15.82
C LYS A 33 -10.16 28.15 16.16
N SER A 34 -10.20 29.43 15.87
CA SER A 34 -11.40 30.27 15.91
C SER A 34 -12.24 30.11 14.63
N VAL A 35 -13.50 30.55 14.65
CA VAL A 35 -14.37 30.59 13.45
C VAL A 35 -13.72 31.33 12.30
N LYS A 36 -13.10 32.49 12.55
CA LYS A 36 -12.44 33.30 11.51
C LYS A 36 -11.28 32.56 10.85
N GLU A 37 -10.46 31.84 11.64
CA GLU A 37 -9.36 31.03 11.13
C GLU A 37 -9.86 29.85 10.27
N LEU A 38 -10.93 29.17 10.71
CA LEU A 38 -11.55 28.08 9.95
C LEU A 38 -12.13 28.59 8.62
N VAL A 39 -12.87 29.72 8.62
CA VAL A 39 -13.38 30.34 7.37
C VAL A 39 -12.25 30.62 6.39
N LYS A 40 -11.15 31.23 6.88
CA LYS A 40 -10.00 31.59 6.03
C LYS A 40 -9.31 30.36 5.41
N ILE A 41 -9.18 29.28 6.19
CA ILE A 41 -8.44 28.07 5.74
C ILE A 41 -9.31 27.20 4.85
N THR A 42 -10.59 27.03 5.20
CA THR A 42 -11.49 26.10 4.49
C THR A 42 -12.19 26.74 3.29
N ASN A 43 -12.17 28.06 3.19
CA ASN A 43 -12.95 28.86 2.22
C ASN A 43 -14.48 28.57 2.27
N ILE A 44 -14.98 28.20 3.46
CA ILE A 44 -16.40 27.94 3.72
C ILE A 44 -16.99 29.19 4.40
N THR A 45 -18.26 29.50 4.12
CA THR A 45 -18.93 30.68 4.67
C THR A 45 -18.99 30.65 6.20
N TYR A 46 -18.97 31.84 6.81
CA TYR A 46 -19.04 31.99 8.27
C TYR A 46 -20.27 31.30 8.88
N SER A 47 -21.45 31.45 8.23
CA SER A 47 -22.69 30.83 8.69
C SER A 47 -22.62 29.30 8.70
N SER A 48 -22.06 28.70 7.64
CA SER A 48 -21.88 27.24 7.54
C SER A 48 -20.89 26.72 8.59
N ILE A 49 -19.75 27.38 8.77
CA ILE A 49 -18.76 27.01 9.80
C ILE A 49 -19.41 27.12 11.19
N SER A 50 -20.06 28.26 11.51
CA SER A 50 -20.67 28.48 12.82
C SER A 50 -21.76 27.46 13.14
N SER A 51 -22.66 27.18 12.19
CA SER A 51 -23.71 26.17 12.33
C SER A 51 -23.15 24.74 12.56
N ASN A 52 -22.11 24.37 11.82
CA ASN A 52 -21.50 23.03 12.01
C ASN A 52 -20.68 22.93 13.29
N LEU A 53 -20.04 24.02 13.74
CA LEU A 53 -19.38 24.04 15.05
C LEU A 53 -20.39 23.87 16.19
N SER A 54 -21.54 24.57 16.15
CA SER A 54 -22.62 24.38 17.14
C SER A 54 -23.07 22.93 17.21
N LYS A 55 -23.31 22.30 16.05
CA LYS A 55 -23.70 20.87 15.99
C LYS A 55 -22.62 19.92 16.51
N LEU A 56 -21.34 20.19 16.18
CA LEU A 56 -20.22 19.39 16.68
C LEU A 56 -20.05 19.53 18.21
N GLU A 57 -20.29 20.72 18.75
CA GLU A 57 -20.26 21.00 20.19
C GLU A 57 -21.44 20.34 20.93
N GLU A 58 -22.66 20.41 20.35
CA GLU A 58 -23.86 19.72 20.85
C GLU A 58 -23.68 18.19 20.93
N HIS A 59 -22.98 17.60 19.95
CA HIS A 59 -22.63 16.18 19.93
C HIS A 59 -21.33 15.84 20.69
N ASN A 60 -20.79 16.77 21.47
CA ASN A 60 -19.55 16.60 22.25
C ASN A 60 -18.32 16.17 21.43
N HIS A 61 -18.26 16.49 20.13
CA HIS A 61 -17.07 16.22 19.33
C HIS A 61 -15.97 17.26 19.52
N ILE A 62 -16.35 18.48 19.88
CA ILE A 62 -15.45 19.60 20.11
C ILE A 62 -15.84 20.35 21.38
N THR A 63 -14.88 21.11 21.92
CA THR A 63 -15.11 22.04 23.01
C THR A 63 -14.61 23.44 22.64
N LYS A 64 -15.27 24.47 23.18
CA LYS A 64 -14.88 25.86 23.02
C LYS A 64 -14.10 26.34 24.24
N SER A 65 -12.92 26.91 24.02
CA SER A 65 -12.10 27.55 25.06
C SER A 65 -11.49 28.84 24.53
N LYS A 66 -11.61 29.95 25.26
CA LYS A 66 -11.00 31.25 24.91
C LYS A 66 -11.21 31.64 23.44
N ASN A 67 -12.44 31.54 22.93
CA ASN A 67 -12.82 31.84 21.55
C ASN A 67 -12.21 30.96 20.46
N LYS A 68 -11.61 29.80 20.82
CA LYS A 68 -11.12 28.77 19.92
C LYS A 68 -11.83 27.45 20.22
N TYR A 69 -11.95 26.62 19.19
CA TYR A 69 -12.50 25.28 19.25
C TYR A 69 -11.38 24.25 19.23
N CYS A 70 -11.53 23.19 20.01
CA CYS A 70 -10.62 22.05 20.11
C CYS A 70 -11.41 20.76 19.86
N ILE A 71 -10.84 19.80 19.16
CA ILE A 71 -11.41 18.46 19.06
C ILE A 71 -11.25 17.72 20.40
N ASN A 72 -12.27 16.97 20.81
CA ASN A 72 -12.20 16.14 22.00
C ASN A 72 -11.38 14.87 21.73
N PRO A 73 -10.61 14.34 22.72
CA PRO A 73 -9.71 13.22 22.51
C PRO A 73 -10.38 11.96 21.94
N LEU A 74 -11.56 11.58 22.43
CA LEU A 74 -12.30 10.41 21.91
C LEU A 74 -12.79 10.66 20.48
N SER A 75 -13.27 11.86 20.19
CA SER A 75 -13.70 12.26 18.86
C SER A 75 -12.54 12.32 17.86
N GLU A 76 -11.34 12.65 18.33
CA GLU A 76 -10.14 12.58 17.49
C GLU A 76 -9.82 11.14 17.06
N ILE A 77 -9.97 10.17 17.96
CA ILE A 77 -9.80 8.74 17.65
C ILE A 77 -10.84 8.30 16.62
N CYS A 78 -12.12 8.61 16.86
CA CYS A 78 -13.20 8.28 15.92
C CYS A 78 -12.98 8.91 14.54
N PHE A 79 -12.58 10.18 14.51
CA PHE A 79 -12.29 10.90 13.27
C PHE A 79 -11.12 10.27 12.50
N LYS A 80 -10.01 9.92 13.19
CA LYS A 80 -8.87 9.24 12.56
C LYS A 80 -9.29 7.93 11.90
N ASN A 81 -10.03 7.09 12.62
CA ASN A 81 -10.50 5.80 12.09
C ASN A 81 -11.45 5.99 10.90
N LEU A 82 -12.35 6.97 10.95
CA LEU A 82 -13.23 7.30 9.83
C LEU A 82 -12.45 7.77 8.60
N MET A 83 -11.40 8.55 8.80
CA MET A 83 -10.55 9.02 7.70
C MET A 83 -9.68 7.89 7.12
N GLU A 84 -9.21 6.94 7.93
CA GLU A 84 -8.53 5.73 7.42
C GLU A 84 -9.49 4.86 6.60
N PHE A 85 -10.72 4.64 7.08
CA PHE A 85 -11.74 3.94 6.30
C PHE A 85 -12.02 4.64 4.97
N LYS A 86 -12.19 5.97 4.99
CA LYS A 86 -12.36 6.75 3.75
C LYS A 86 -11.20 6.55 2.79
N ARG A 87 -9.95 6.56 3.28
CA ARG A 87 -8.77 6.34 2.45
C ARG A 87 -8.77 4.95 1.80
N SER A 88 -9.24 3.92 2.52
CA SER A 88 -9.39 2.58 1.95
C SER A 88 -10.37 2.58 0.78
N ILE A 89 -11.52 3.23 0.96
CA ILE A 89 -12.53 3.35 -0.10
C ILE A 89 -11.98 4.14 -1.30
N ASP A 90 -11.30 5.27 -1.04
CA ASP A 90 -10.70 6.08 -2.11
C ASP A 90 -9.68 5.24 -2.91
N LEU A 91 -8.81 4.47 -2.25
CA LEU A 91 -7.83 3.59 -2.91
C LEU A 91 -8.51 2.52 -3.78
N ILE A 92 -9.55 1.87 -3.24
CA ILE A 92 -10.31 0.85 -3.98
C ILE A 92 -10.95 1.48 -5.22
N ASN A 93 -11.55 2.66 -5.08
CA ASN A 93 -12.21 3.36 -6.18
C ASN A 93 -11.20 3.88 -7.22
N ASP A 94 -10.08 4.43 -6.79
CA ASP A 94 -9.04 4.98 -7.68
C ASP A 94 -8.44 3.89 -8.59
N TYR A 95 -8.38 2.65 -8.10
CA TYR A 95 -7.85 1.49 -8.82
C TYR A 95 -8.88 0.37 -8.99
N ASN A 96 -10.18 0.72 -9.10
CA ASN A 96 -11.26 -0.26 -9.17
C ASN A 96 -11.01 -1.31 -10.26
N ASP A 97 -10.64 -0.88 -11.45
CA ASP A 97 -10.33 -1.77 -12.58
C ASP A 97 -9.15 -2.74 -12.31
N PHE A 98 -8.21 -2.33 -11.44
CA PHE A 98 -7.11 -3.19 -11.02
C PHE A 98 -7.60 -4.25 -10.03
N TRP A 99 -8.34 -3.84 -8.99
CA TRP A 99 -8.82 -4.77 -7.97
C TRP A 99 -9.86 -5.77 -8.49
N ASP A 100 -10.85 -5.30 -9.29
CA ASP A 100 -11.95 -6.13 -9.79
C ASP A 100 -11.50 -7.20 -10.81
N LYS A 101 -10.41 -6.96 -11.53
CA LYS A 101 -9.92 -7.86 -12.58
C LYS A 101 -8.91 -8.88 -12.07
N HIS A 102 -8.47 -8.78 -10.81
CA HIS A 102 -7.39 -9.58 -10.28
C HIS A 102 -7.81 -10.41 -9.06
N ASP A 103 -7.16 -11.55 -8.93
CA ASP A 103 -7.24 -12.43 -7.77
C ASP A 103 -6.39 -11.84 -6.63
N ILE A 104 -7.03 -11.49 -5.52
CA ILE A 104 -6.40 -10.93 -4.32
C ILE A 104 -6.26 -11.95 -3.18
N ASP A 105 -6.64 -13.22 -3.39
CA ASP A 105 -6.67 -14.25 -2.34
C ASP A 105 -5.29 -14.55 -1.74
N GLN A 106 -4.22 -14.24 -2.48
CA GLN A 106 -2.85 -14.39 -1.96
C GLN A 106 -2.36 -13.21 -1.11
N LEU A 107 -3.11 -12.12 -1.08
CA LEU A 107 -2.85 -11.05 -0.12
C LEU A 107 -3.27 -11.54 1.27
N SER A 108 -2.37 -11.49 2.23
CA SER A 108 -2.70 -11.88 3.60
C SER A 108 -3.81 -10.99 4.17
N ILE A 109 -4.55 -11.51 5.16
CA ILE A 109 -5.57 -10.72 5.88
C ILE A 109 -4.96 -9.43 6.42
N ASN A 110 -3.75 -9.50 6.99
CA ASN A 110 -3.04 -8.33 7.49
C ASN A 110 -2.72 -7.32 6.38
N SER A 111 -2.32 -7.79 5.19
CA SER A 111 -2.07 -6.92 4.03
C SER A 111 -3.33 -6.24 3.54
N ILE A 112 -4.47 -6.96 3.51
CA ILE A 112 -5.78 -6.40 3.14
C ILE A 112 -6.23 -5.36 4.17
N GLN A 113 -6.08 -5.62 5.46
CA GLN A 113 -6.45 -4.67 6.53
C GLN A 113 -5.63 -3.38 6.50
N ASN A 114 -4.38 -3.45 6.03
CA ASN A 114 -3.48 -2.30 5.91
C ASN A 114 -3.33 -1.82 4.46
N ILE A 115 -4.31 -2.09 3.60
CA ILE A 115 -4.24 -1.73 2.16
C ILE A 115 -4.11 -0.22 1.93
N THR A 116 -4.52 0.60 2.88
CA THR A 116 -4.34 2.06 2.86
C THR A 116 -2.88 2.51 2.79
N ASP A 117 -1.95 1.65 3.17
CA ASP A 117 -0.51 1.92 3.04
C ASP A 117 -0.06 2.00 1.57
N LEU A 118 -0.88 1.49 0.64
CA LEU A 118 -0.68 1.58 -0.81
C LEU A 118 -1.27 2.86 -1.45
N LYS A 119 -1.84 3.77 -0.67
CA LYS A 119 -2.58 4.94 -1.20
C LYS A 119 -1.76 5.83 -2.12
N ASP A 120 -0.48 5.99 -1.84
CA ASP A 120 0.41 6.84 -2.64
C ASP A 120 1.12 6.05 -3.77
N SER A 121 0.59 4.88 -4.12
CA SER A 121 1.07 4.08 -5.25
C SER A 121 0.62 4.70 -6.57
N THR A 122 1.31 4.34 -7.64
CA THR A 122 0.96 4.69 -9.02
C THR A 122 0.70 3.41 -9.80
N LEU A 123 -0.42 3.34 -10.52
CA LEU A 123 -0.69 2.25 -11.44
C LEU A 123 0.04 2.52 -12.76
N ILE A 124 0.99 1.67 -13.09
CA ILE A 124 1.68 1.66 -14.38
C ILE A 124 0.95 0.70 -15.30
N GLU A 125 0.57 1.19 -16.48
CA GLU A 125 -0.08 0.38 -17.52
C GLU A 125 0.71 0.44 -18.80
N THR A 126 0.80 -0.70 -19.52
CA THR A 126 1.33 -0.75 -20.86
C THR A 126 0.40 -0.01 -21.82
N THR A 127 0.95 0.47 -22.91
CA THR A 127 0.19 1.09 -23.99
C THR A 127 0.54 0.42 -25.31
N PRO A 128 -0.27 0.57 -26.36
CA PRO A 128 0.08 0.07 -27.70
C PRO A 128 1.43 0.56 -28.24
N LEU A 129 1.91 1.73 -27.74
CA LEU A 129 3.20 2.32 -28.12
C LEU A 129 4.35 1.86 -27.23
N ASP A 130 4.04 1.36 -26.01
CA ASP A 130 5.04 0.89 -25.03
C ASP A 130 4.50 -0.35 -24.31
N ILE A 131 4.62 -1.49 -24.99
CA ILE A 131 4.16 -2.80 -24.48
C ILE A 131 5.09 -3.38 -23.40
N TYR A 132 6.30 -2.82 -23.24
CA TYR A 132 7.28 -3.26 -22.25
C TYR A 132 7.38 -2.32 -21.06
N LYS A 133 6.51 -1.33 -20.93
CA LYS A 133 6.57 -0.28 -19.90
C LYS A 133 6.66 -0.85 -18.48
N THR A 134 5.79 -1.81 -18.13
CA THR A 134 5.80 -2.46 -16.82
C THR A 134 7.10 -3.19 -16.54
N HIS A 135 7.57 -4.00 -17.51
CA HIS A 135 8.83 -4.73 -17.41
C HIS A 135 10.03 -3.78 -17.29
N ASN A 136 10.12 -2.77 -18.15
CA ASN A 136 11.23 -1.81 -18.14
C ASN A 136 11.27 -1.01 -16.83
N THR A 137 10.11 -0.69 -16.25
CA THR A 137 10.04 -0.01 -14.94
C THR A 137 10.59 -0.89 -13.83
N ILE A 138 10.18 -2.15 -13.75
CA ILE A 138 10.73 -3.13 -12.79
C ILE A 138 12.24 -3.28 -12.96
N LYS A 139 12.67 -3.50 -14.20
CA LYS A 139 14.09 -3.66 -14.56
C LYS A 139 14.91 -2.45 -14.12
N GLY A 140 14.41 -1.23 -14.33
CA GLY A 140 15.06 0.00 -13.87
C GLY A 140 15.34 0.00 -12.37
N HIS A 141 14.34 -0.28 -11.55
CA HIS A 141 14.49 -0.36 -10.09
C HIS A 141 15.46 -1.48 -9.65
N ILE A 142 15.38 -2.67 -10.28
CA ILE A 142 16.30 -3.77 -9.95
C ILE A 142 17.75 -3.45 -10.32
N LEU A 143 17.98 -2.74 -11.41
CA LEU A 143 19.33 -2.37 -11.85
C LEU A 143 20.02 -1.40 -10.87
N GLU A 144 19.26 -0.55 -10.21
CA GLU A 144 19.79 0.48 -9.31
C GLU A 144 19.86 0.02 -7.85
N THR A 145 19.09 -1.01 -7.46
CA THR A 145 19.02 -1.45 -6.06
C THR A 145 20.27 -2.19 -5.60
N GLN A 146 20.61 -2.06 -4.32
CA GLN A 146 21.58 -2.89 -3.61
C GLN A 146 20.90 -4.05 -2.87
N ASN A 147 19.63 -3.86 -2.45
CA ASN A 147 18.89 -4.87 -1.70
C ASN A 147 17.61 -5.19 -2.44
N LEU A 148 17.46 -6.44 -2.84
CA LEU A 148 16.27 -6.95 -3.51
C LEU A 148 15.58 -8.02 -2.67
N LYS A 149 14.32 -7.81 -2.33
CA LYS A 149 13.42 -8.91 -1.95
C LYS A 149 12.37 -9.06 -3.03
N ALA A 150 12.12 -10.29 -3.50
CA ALA A 150 11.16 -10.49 -4.57
C ALA A 150 10.39 -11.81 -4.47
N ILE A 151 9.16 -11.79 -4.98
CA ILE A 151 8.35 -12.97 -5.26
C ILE A 151 8.16 -13.02 -6.76
N PHE A 152 8.76 -14.02 -7.40
CA PHE A 152 8.67 -14.22 -8.83
C PHE A 152 7.81 -15.44 -9.15
N PRO A 153 6.56 -15.25 -9.59
CA PRO A 153 5.67 -16.36 -9.94
C PRO A 153 6.01 -17.00 -11.29
N TYR A 154 6.78 -16.30 -12.10
CA TYR A 154 7.28 -16.76 -13.42
C TYR A 154 8.75 -16.39 -13.61
N LEU A 155 9.43 -17.07 -14.50
CA LEU A 155 10.82 -16.79 -14.86
C LEU A 155 10.87 -15.85 -16.06
N HIS A 156 11.42 -14.64 -15.86
CA HIS A 156 11.83 -13.80 -16.96
C HIS A 156 13.31 -14.10 -17.31
N PRO A 157 13.67 -14.19 -18.61
CA PRO A 157 15.03 -14.54 -19.04
C PRO A 157 16.14 -13.61 -18.47
N GLU A 158 15.81 -12.36 -18.17
CA GLU A 158 16.77 -11.39 -17.63
C GLU A 158 16.96 -11.48 -16.10
N TYR A 159 16.09 -12.16 -15.35
CA TYR A 159 16.18 -12.19 -13.89
C TYR A 159 17.50 -12.74 -13.35
N PRO A 160 18.06 -13.84 -13.87
CA PRO A 160 19.35 -14.33 -13.40
C PRO A 160 20.47 -13.28 -13.52
N GLN A 161 20.51 -12.58 -14.66
CA GLN A 161 21.51 -11.53 -14.91
C GLN A 161 21.31 -10.31 -14.00
N LEU A 162 20.07 -9.89 -13.78
CA LEU A 162 19.76 -8.78 -12.87
C LEU A 162 20.17 -9.12 -11.43
N ILE A 163 19.86 -10.32 -10.96
CA ILE A 163 20.27 -10.83 -9.65
C ILE A 163 21.81 -10.88 -9.55
N GLU A 164 22.49 -11.43 -10.56
CA GLU A 164 23.95 -11.51 -10.60
C GLU A 164 24.60 -10.13 -10.49
N ASN A 165 24.04 -9.14 -11.16
CA ASN A 165 24.55 -7.76 -11.11
C ASN A 165 24.46 -7.15 -9.70
N ILE A 166 23.40 -7.43 -8.94
CA ILE A 166 23.28 -7.00 -7.53
C ILE A 166 24.35 -7.70 -6.69
N LEU A 167 24.49 -9.02 -6.83
CA LEU A 167 25.46 -9.81 -6.05
C LEU A 167 26.91 -9.42 -6.35
N LYS A 168 27.25 -9.07 -7.59
CA LYS A 168 28.57 -8.57 -7.99
C LYS A 168 28.92 -7.21 -7.37
N ARG A 169 27.90 -6.44 -7.01
CA ARG A 169 28.04 -5.16 -6.27
C ARG A 169 27.99 -5.34 -4.75
N GLU A 170 28.14 -6.59 -4.27
CA GLU A 170 28.06 -6.93 -2.84
C GLU A 170 26.69 -6.61 -2.21
N GLY A 171 25.64 -6.51 -3.04
CA GLY A 171 24.27 -6.32 -2.61
C GLY A 171 23.64 -7.62 -2.09
N SER A 172 22.44 -7.53 -1.56
CA SER A 172 21.69 -8.67 -1.04
C SER A 172 20.44 -9.01 -1.87
N VAL A 173 20.18 -10.29 -2.04
CA VAL A 173 19.02 -10.79 -2.79
C VAL A 173 18.32 -11.89 -2.01
N GLU A 174 17.03 -11.70 -1.77
CA GLU A 174 16.16 -12.66 -1.12
C GLU A 174 14.95 -12.90 -2.02
N ILE A 175 14.77 -14.11 -2.57
CA ILE A 175 13.68 -14.38 -3.53
C ILE A 175 12.87 -15.61 -3.15
N VAL A 176 11.55 -15.51 -3.39
CA VAL A 176 10.58 -16.61 -3.31
C VAL A 176 10.16 -16.96 -4.72
N VAL A 177 10.28 -18.24 -5.09
CA VAL A 177 9.98 -18.73 -6.44
C VAL A 177 9.31 -20.10 -6.42
N PRO A 178 8.54 -20.49 -7.44
CA PRO A 178 8.11 -21.87 -7.61
C PRO A 178 9.31 -22.83 -7.70
N LYS A 179 9.19 -24.02 -7.10
CA LYS A 179 10.26 -25.01 -7.08
C LYS A 179 10.75 -25.39 -8.49
N SER A 180 9.85 -25.41 -9.46
CA SER A 180 10.17 -25.68 -10.88
C SER A 180 11.18 -24.69 -11.47
N MET A 181 11.18 -23.42 -10.99
CA MET A 181 12.01 -22.34 -11.53
C MET A 181 13.33 -22.15 -10.77
N SER A 182 13.43 -22.65 -9.54
CA SER A 182 14.58 -22.38 -8.67
C SER A 182 15.91 -22.83 -9.28
N LYS A 183 15.93 -23.97 -10.00
CA LYS A 183 17.14 -24.48 -10.67
C LYS A 183 17.60 -23.57 -11.81
N GLU A 184 16.67 -23.07 -12.62
CA GLU A 184 16.99 -22.22 -13.77
C GLU A 184 17.58 -20.89 -13.33
N ILE A 185 17.01 -20.26 -12.29
CA ILE A 185 17.57 -19.05 -11.70
C ILE A 185 18.98 -19.33 -11.15
N ILE A 186 19.16 -20.41 -10.39
CA ILE A 186 20.44 -20.78 -9.81
C ILE A 186 21.50 -21.05 -10.90
N HIS A 187 21.15 -21.72 -11.98
CA HIS A 187 22.08 -22.03 -13.06
C HIS A 187 22.39 -20.82 -13.96
N GLY A 188 21.47 -19.86 -14.03
CA GLY A 188 21.67 -18.64 -14.81
C GLY A 188 22.56 -17.59 -14.14
N ILE A 189 22.97 -17.80 -12.87
CA ILE A 189 23.92 -16.94 -12.13
C ILE A 189 25.30 -17.59 -12.15
N ASP A 190 26.35 -16.81 -12.39
CA ASP A 190 27.74 -17.30 -12.35
C ASP A 190 28.04 -18.06 -11.05
N GLY A 191 28.68 -19.22 -11.20
CA GLY A 191 28.92 -20.14 -10.09
C GLY A 191 29.79 -19.56 -8.97
N GLN A 192 30.80 -18.73 -9.31
CA GLN A 192 31.68 -18.11 -8.32
C GLN A 192 30.96 -16.99 -7.58
N THR A 193 30.23 -16.12 -8.31
CA THR A 193 29.40 -15.05 -7.73
C THR A 193 28.38 -15.62 -6.74
N ARG A 194 27.66 -16.66 -7.16
CA ARG A 194 26.67 -17.35 -6.31
C ARG A 194 27.30 -17.96 -5.06
N LYS A 195 28.46 -18.63 -5.19
CA LYS A 195 29.14 -19.27 -4.08
C LYS A 195 29.59 -18.24 -3.03
N ASN A 196 30.17 -17.12 -3.49
CA ASN A 196 30.58 -16.03 -2.61
C ASN A 196 29.39 -15.42 -1.88
N ALA A 197 28.34 -15.01 -2.62
CA ALA A 197 27.15 -14.40 -2.04
C ALA A 197 26.41 -15.32 -1.05
N SER A 198 26.36 -16.63 -1.33
CA SER A 198 25.77 -17.62 -0.40
C SER A 198 26.58 -17.78 0.87
N LYS A 199 27.93 -17.75 0.78
CA LYS A 199 28.81 -17.82 1.94
C LYS A 199 28.70 -16.60 2.85
N GLU A 200 28.49 -15.42 2.28
CA GLU A 200 28.29 -14.17 2.98
C GLU A 200 26.85 -13.98 3.49
N GLY A 201 25.93 -14.86 3.07
CA GLY A 201 24.51 -14.74 3.42
C GLY A 201 23.73 -13.71 2.60
N ASN A 202 24.35 -13.19 1.53
CA ASN A 202 23.78 -12.16 0.67
C ASN A 202 22.82 -12.70 -0.43
N PHE A 203 22.77 -14.03 -0.60
CA PHE A 203 21.86 -14.65 -1.55
C PHE A 203 21.04 -15.76 -0.89
N ARG A 204 19.71 -15.60 -0.91
CA ARG A 204 18.76 -16.58 -0.40
C ARG A 204 17.65 -16.81 -1.40
N ILE A 205 17.37 -18.09 -1.68
CA ILE A 205 16.27 -18.50 -2.55
C ILE A 205 15.35 -19.47 -1.80
N TYR A 206 14.09 -19.14 -1.78
CA TYR A 206 13.02 -19.94 -1.14
C TYR A 206 12.16 -20.55 -2.24
N ALA A 207 12.12 -21.88 -2.29
CA ALA A 207 11.42 -22.63 -3.32
C ALA A 207 10.09 -23.18 -2.78
N VAL A 208 8.97 -22.66 -3.28
CA VAL A 208 7.63 -23.11 -2.88
C VAL A 208 7.11 -24.22 -3.78
N LYS A 209 6.31 -25.13 -3.21
CA LYS A 209 5.66 -26.22 -3.97
C LYS A 209 4.38 -25.74 -4.67
N ASN A 210 3.70 -24.77 -4.09
CA ASN A 210 2.43 -24.25 -4.57
C ASN A 210 2.65 -23.15 -5.62
N ASP A 211 1.65 -22.93 -6.46
CA ASP A 211 1.68 -21.85 -7.42
C ASP A 211 1.64 -20.50 -6.70
N LEU A 212 2.52 -19.61 -7.10
CA LEU A 212 2.53 -18.22 -6.68
C LEU A 212 1.69 -17.41 -7.67
N LYS A 213 0.63 -16.77 -7.17
CA LYS A 213 -0.22 -15.89 -7.97
C LYS A 213 -0.01 -14.41 -7.64
N LEU A 214 1.19 -14.07 -7.21
CA LEU A 214 1.58 -12.74 -6.80
C LEU A 214 2.98 -12.45 -7.32
N TYR A 215 3.15 -11.30 -7.93
CA TYR A 215 4.45 -10.72 -8.27
C TYR A 215 4.74 -9.60 -7.27
N LEU A 216 5.91 -9.62 -6.66
CA LEU A 216 6.34 -8.57 -5.73
C LEU A 216 7.83 -8.32 -5.93
N THR A 217 8.23 -7.04 -6.01
CA THR A 217 9.61 -6.62 -5.82
C THR A 217 9.68 -5.52 -4.78
N ILE A 218 10.72 -5.55 -3.97
CA ILE A 218 11.04 -4.55 -2.97
C ILE A 218 12.49 -4.19 -3.19
N CYS A 219 12.71 -3.02 -3.75
CA CYS A 219 13.99 -2.40 -4.01
C CYS A 219 14.27 -1.33 -2.95
N ASP A 220 15.48 -0.75 -2.92
CA ASP A 220 15.82 0.30 -1.96
C ASP A 220 14.94 1.56 -2.12
N ASP A 221 14.54 1.87 -3.34
CA ASP A 221 13.80 3.08 -3.71
C ASP A 221 12.30 2.86 -3.90
N ALA A 222 11.85 1.65 -4.23
CA ALA A 222 10.45 1.37 -4.55
C ALA A 222 10.04 -0.09 -4.32
N MET A 223 8.73 -0.29 -4.16
CA MET A 223 8.10 -1.60 -4.26
C MET A 223 7.24 -1.69 -5.53
N SER A 224 7.07 -2.88 -6.08
CA SER A 224 6.17 -3.15 -7.20
C SER A 224 5.30 -4.36 -6.91
N LEU A 225 4.00 -4.23 -7.16
CA LEU A 225 3.00 -5.29 -6.98
C LEU A 225 2.31 -5.58 -8.30
N GLY A 226 2.39 -6.83 -8.76
CA GLY A 226 1.64 -7.37 -9.89
C GLY A 226 0.76 -8.52 -9.45
N LEU A 227 -0.43 -8.64 -10.02
CA LEU A 227 -1.43 -9.63 -9.65
C LEU A 227 -1.79 -10.52 -10.84
N PHE A 228 -2.38 -11.66 -10.55
CA PHE A 228 -2.97 -12.54 -11.53
C PHE A 228 -4.43 -12.16 -11.78
N LYS A 229 -4.86 -12.28 -13.01
CA LYS A 229 -6.27 -12.11 -13.36
C LYS A 229 -7.11 -13.26 -12.82
N ASN A 230 -8.43 -13.04 -12.75
CA ASN A 230 -9.38 -14.05 -12.32
C ASN A 230 -9.37 -15.34 -13.19
N ASP A 231 -8.80 -15.30 -14.39
CA ASP A 231 -8.58 -16.44 -15.27
C ASP A 231 -7.27 -17.20 -15.00
N ASN A 232 -6.56 -16.87 -13.93
CA ASN A 232 -5.25 -17.39 -13.52
C ASN A 232 -4.08 -17.03 -14.46
N SER A 233 -4.23 -16.09 -15.39
CA SER A 233 -3.10 -15.55 -16.15
C SER A 233 -2.45 -14.37 -15.39
N PHE A 234 -1.13 -14.26 -15.45
CA PHE A 234 -0.44 -13.08 -14.91
C PHE A 234 -0.74 -11.84 -15.76
N ASP A 235 -1.12 -10.72 -15.12
CA ASP A 235 -1.31 -9.47 -15.83
C ASP A 235 0.01 -8.72 -16.04
N GLN A 236 0.66 -8.99 -17.16
CA GLN A 236 1.90 -8.29 -17.52
C GLN A 236 1.71 -6.81 -17.86
N ASN A 237 0.46 -6.39 -18.03
CA ASN A 237 0.15 -5.04 -18.51
C ASN A 237 -0.06 -4.02 -17.39
N ARG A 238 -0.19 -4.48 -16.14
CA ARG A 238 -0.50 -3.63 -15.00
C ARG A 238 0.41 -3.91 -13.82
N LEU A 239 0.90 -2.84 -13.21
CA LEU A 239 1.80 -2.92 -12.08
C LEU A 239 1.55 -1.74 -11.14
N LEU A 240 1.31 -2.02 -9.87
CA LEU A 240 1.21 -1.00 -8.84
C LEU A 240 2.60 -0.73 -8.25
N ILE A 241 3.05 0.52 -8.29
CA ILE A 241 4.39 0.92 -7.82
C ILE A 241 4.28 2.00 -6.76
N SER A 242 5.12 1.95 -5.76
CA SER A 242 5.23 3.00 -4.76
C SER A 242 6.65 3.14 -4.23
N ALA A 243 7.11 4.40 -4.11
CA ALA A 243 8.33 4.78 -3.40
C ALA A 243 8.05 5.19 -1.95
N ASN A 244 6.80 5.12 -1.49
CA ASN A 244 6.42 5.51 -0.14
C ASN A 244 6.90 4.47 0.89
N GLU A 245 7.47 4.93 1.98
CA GLU A 245 8.02 4.10 3.07
C GLU A 245 6.96 3.15 3.67
N LYS A 246 5.70 3.59 3.80
CA LYS A 246 4.60 2.73 4.29
C LYS A 246 4.29 1.60 3.32
N SER A 247 4.26 1.89 2.02
CA SER A 247 4.03 0.88 0.99
C SER A 247 5.17 -0.13 0.93
N GLN A 248 6.41 0.31 1.09
CA GLN A 248 7.56 -0.59 1.18
C GLN A 248 7.47 -1.50 2.41
N LYS A 249 7.10 -0.96 3.57
CA LYS A 249 6.88 -1.75 4.79
C LYS A 249 5.73 -2.73 4.65
N TRP A 250 4.64 -2.32 4.00
CA TRP A 250 3.52 -3.20 3.65
C TRP A 250 4.00 -4.38 2.78
N ALA A 251 4.78 -4.09 1.75
CA ALA A 251 5.35 -5.10 0.86
C ALA A 251 6.31 -6.05 1.59
N GLN A 252 7.15 -5.54 2.50
CA GLN A 252 8.02 -6.35 3.35
C GLN A 252 7.22 -7.31 4.24
N ASN A 253 6.14 -6.83 4.87
CA ASN A 253 5.28 -7.67 5.69
C ASN A 253 4.60 -8.77 4.86
N LEU A 254 4.14 -8.45 3.65
CA LEU A 254 3.56 -9.44 2.73
C LEU A 254 4.61 -10.49 2.33
N PHE A 255 5.82 -10.07 1.96
CA PHE A 255 6.93 -10.96 1.62
C PHE A 255 7.25 -11.93 2.78
N GLU A 256 7.43 -11.43 4.00
CA GLU A 256 7.73 -12.26 5.17
C GLU A 256 6.57 -13.21 5.50
N THR A 257 5.31 -12.78 5.34
CA THR A 257 4.14 -13.66 5.56
C THR A 257 4.13 -14.82 4.55
N ILE A 258 4.38 -14.55 3.27
CA ILE A 258 4.44 -15.61 2.25
C ILE A 258 5.61 -16.55 2.51
N LYS A 259 6.75 -16.02 2.90
CA LYS A 259 7.93 -16.82 3.26
C LYS A 259 7.70 -17.72 4.48
N GLN A 260 6.93 -17.28 5.48
CA GLN A 260 6.63 -18.07 6.69
C GLN A 260 5.62 -19.19 6.45
N ASN A 261 4.77 -19.08 5.43
CA ASN A 261 3.74 -20.06 5.09
C ASN A 261 4.24 -21.16 4.13
N MET A 262 5.55 -21.31 4.00
CA MET A 262 6.19 -22.31 3.11
C MET A 262 6.44 -23.68 3.79
#